data_a4aa81518dfe76ba1afa1be78d9d399e
#
_entry.id   a4aa81518dfe76ba1afa1be78d9d399e
#
_cell.length_a   1.000
_cell.length_b   1.000
_cell.length_c   1.000
_cell.angle_alpha   90.00
_cell.angle_beta   90.00
_cell.angle_gamma   90.00
#
_symmetry.space_group_name_H-M   'P 1'
#
loop_
_entity.id
_entity.type
_entity.pdbx_description
1 polymer ?
#
loop_
_entity_poly.entity_id
_entity_poly.type
_entity_poly.pdbx_seq_one_letter_code
_entity_poly.pdbx_strand_id
1 'polypeptide(L)'
;MTVAVVNAFKTFRSLTGETRRQLLILFVTALFFWISITTLVPTLPTYIKSLGGSKQDIGFVMGAFAIGLILSRSWLGNLVDRRSRKLVVLFGTIVAATAPLGYLFFRDLSSLFAVRAYHGLSIAAFTTGYSTLVVDFSPVRQRGEIIGYMSLTAPIGMGIGPALGSYLYESIGYDGLFLVSATSGAIAFLLGFSIQELDFKKKLAEMKAENRTIERSFWALCQERAFLVPTLVFLLVGTLFGGLVAFLPLFLLENQIPFSPGLFYSCAAVSGVIGRILSGGASDRYGRGLFITISVFCYGLSMLVLSSARSPSALILAAILEGTGGGILFPMLLALISDRSGPQERGRAYSICIGGFDVGTALAGPILGVLAISYETMFSLSSGLAVIALFLFFTLSNPTISHSFLFAFGLEKDRYALRGQLQ
;
A
#
# COMPACT_ATOMS: atom_id res chain seq x y z
N MET A 1 9.61 -20.63 -6.84
CA MET A 1 9.89 -19.51 -7.72
C MET A 1 9.88 -19.89 -9.19
N THR A 2 10.56 -20.92 -9.62
CA THR A 2 10.66 -21.37 -11.03
C THR A 2 9.29 -21.70 -11.65
N VAL A 3 8.40 -22.38 -10.92
CA VAL A 3 7.06 -22.78 -11.43
C VAL A 3 6.14 -21.55 -11.65
N ALA A 4 6.16 -20.57 -10.74
CA ALA A 4 5.35 -19.37 -10.87
C ALA A 4 5.81 -18.50 -12.07
N VAL A 5 7.12 -18.37 -12.28
CA VAL A 5 7.68 -17.66 -13.43
C VAL A 5 7.35 -18.37 -14.75
N VAL A 6 7.43 -19.70 -14.78
CA VAL A 6 7.08 -20.53 -15.96
C VAL A 6 5.58 -20.42 -16.28
N ASN A 7 4.72 -20.40 -15.26
CA ASN A 7 3.28 -20.23 -15.45
C ASN A 7 2.95 -18.82 -15.94
N ALA A 8 3.57 -17.77 -15.37
CA ALA A 8 3.42 -16.41 -15.87
C ALA A 8 3.75 -16.31 -17.36
N PHE A 9 4.87 -16.91 -17.79
CA PHE A 9 5.30 -16.93 -19.18
C PHE A 9 4.27 -17.63 -20.08
N LYS A 10 3.70 -18.75 -19.64
CA LYS A 10 2.64 -19.48 -20.39
C LYS A 10 1.37 -18.63 -20.51
N THR A 11 0.92 -18.02 -19.43
CA THR A 11 -0.27 -17.18 -19.40
C THR A 11 -0.12 -15.97 -20.33
N PHE A 12 0.98 -15.24 -20.24
CA PHE A 12 1.23 -14.11 -21.14
C PHE A 12 1.43 -14.51 -22.60
N ARG A 13 1.96 -15.71 -22.90
CA ARG A 13 2.06 -16.23 -24.27
C ARG A 13 0.70 -16.61 -24.88
N SER A 14 -0.28 -17.02 -24.08
CA SER A 14 -1.62 -17.38 -24.56
C SER A 14 -2.49 -16.15 -24.87
N LEU A 15 -2.07 -14.95 -24.46
CA LEU A 15 -2.80 -13.70 -24.74
C LEU A 15 -2.60 -13.26 -26.20
N THR A 16 -3.61 -12.55 -26.72
CA THR A 16 -3.47 -11.88 -28.03
C THR A 16 -2.30 -10.90 -27.99
N GLY A 17 -1.66 -10.66 -29.12
CA GLY A 17 -0.49 -9.76 -29.20
C GLY A 17 -0.80 -8.36 -28.67
N GLU A 18 -2.01 -7.87 -28.91
CA GLU A 18 -2.47 -6.55 -28.45
C GLU A 18 -2.69 -6.50 -26.93
N THR A 19 -3.44 -7.45 -26.36
CA THR A 19 -3.64 -7.56 -24.91
C THR A 19 -2.31 -7.66 -24.16
N ARG A 20 -1.41 -8.51 -24.65
CA ARG A 20 -0.07 -8.67 -24.08
C ARG A 20 0.72 -7.36 -24.11
N ARG A 21 0.69 -6.64 -25.24
CA ARG A 21 1.34 -5.33 -25.38
C ARG A 21 0.80 -4.31 -24.37
N GLN A 22 -0.53 -4.21 -24.25
CA GLN A 22 -1.18 -3.28 -23.30
C GLN A 22 -0.85 -3.59 -21.85
N LEU A 23 -0.88 -4.85 -21.44
CA LEU A 23 -0.50 -5.28 -20.10
C LEU A 23 1.00 -5.03 -19.80
N LEU A 24 1.88 -5.23 -20.79
CA LEU A 24 3.31 -4.90 -20.65
C LEU A 24 3.54 -3.39 -20.48
N ILE A 25 2.88 -2.57 -21.29
CA ILE A 25 2.94 -1.10 -21.15
C ILE A 25 2.46 -0.69 -19.75
N LEU A 26 1.33 -1.21 -19.29
CA LEU A 26 0.80 -0.95 -17.96
C LEU A 26 1.78 -1.40 -16.86
N PHE A 27 2.40 -2.57 -17.00
CA PHE A 27 3.37 -3.09 -16.03
C PHE A 27 4.59 -2.17 -15.91
N VAL A 28 5.17 -1.78 -17.04
CA VAL A 28 6.35 -0.88 -17.05
C VAL A 28 5.99 0.51 -16.55
N THR A 29 4.83 1.05 -16.95
CA THR A 29 4.28 2.31 -16.42
C THR A 29 4.17 2.26 -14.90
N ALA A 30 3.60 1.19 -14.36
CA ALA A 30 3.45 1.01 -12.92
C ALA A 30 4.80 0.90 -12.21
N LEU A 31 5.75 0.20 -12.80
CA LEU A 31 7.08 0.04 -12.21
C LEU A 31 7.78 1.41 -12.08
N PHE A 32 7.81 2.21 -13.13
CA PHE A 32 8.39 3.56 -13.08
C PHE A 32 7.63 4.50 -12.14
N PHE A 33 6.30 4.39 -12.10
CA PHE A 33 5.47 5.14 -11.13
C PHE A 33 5.86 4.80 -9.69
N TRP A 34 5.93 3.51 -9.33
CA TRP A 34 6.30 3.11 -7.98
C TRP A 34 7.74 3.46 -7.64
N ILE A 35 8.70 3.32 -8.57
CA ILE A 35 10.08 3.77 -8.36
C ILE A 35 10.11 5.27 -8.08
N SER A 36 9.40 6.10 -8.87
CA SER A 36 9.32 7.55 -8.65
C SER A 36 8.92 7.91 -7.21
N ILE A 37 7.85 7.29 -6.72
CA ILE A 37 7.33 7.59 -5.38
C ILE A 37 8.22 7.05 -4.27
N THR A 38 8.71 5.82 -4.43
CA THR A 38 9.38 5.11 -3.34
C THR A 38 10.84 5.49 -3.17
N THR A 39 11.50 6.07 -4.17
CA THR A 39 12.84 6.67 -4.02
C THR A 39 12.88 7.78 -2.96
N LEU A 40 11.76 8.48 -2.76
CA LEU A 40 11.67 9.57 -1.79
C LEU A 40 11.40 9.10 -0.35
N VAL A 41 10.96 7.87 -0.15
CA VAL A 41 10.57 7.34 1.17
C VAL A 41 11.70 7.44 2.20
N PRO A 42 12.95 6.99 1.92
CA PRO A 42 14.02 7.01 2.90
C PRO A 42 14.64 8.40 3.10
N THR A 43 14.44 9.33 2.19
CA THR A 43 15.23 10.57 2.10
C THR A 43 14.41 11.84 2.41
N LEU A 44 13.10 11.83 2.18
CA LEU A 44 12.29 13.02 2.38
C LEU A 44 12.23 13.47 3.86
N PRO A 45 12.11 12.59 4.88
CA PRO A 45 12.18 13.01 6.28
C PRO A 45 13.49 13.71 6.64
N THR A 46 14.62 13.18 6.15
CA THR A 46 15.94 13.79 6.37
C THR A 46 16.13 15.10 5.62
N TYR A 47 15.52 15.24 4.43
CA TYR A 47 15.47 16.51 3.69
C TYR A 47 14.73 17.59 4.49
N ILE A 48 13.54 17.29 5.02
CA ILE A 48 12.76 18.23 5.83
C ILE A 48 13.57 18.65 7.07
N LYS A 49 14.28 17.70 7.70
CA LYS A 49 15.18 17.98 8.82
C LYS A 49 16.32 18.90 8.42
N SER A 50 16.94 18.70 7.26
CA SER A 50 18.05 19.54 6.77
C SER A 50 17.63 21.01 6.52
N LEU A 51 16.33 21.24 6.30
CA LEU A 51 15.74 22.58 6.18
C LEU A 51 15.34 23.20 7.54
N GLY A 52 15.73 22.57 8.67
CA GLY A 52 15.45 23.05 10.02
C GLY A 52 14.10 22.57 10.59
N GLY A 53 13.42 21.64 9.91
CA GLY A 53 12.16 21.08 10.39
C GLY A 53 12.30 20.29 11.70
N SER A 54 11.40 20.57 12.66
CA SER A 54 11.25 19.80 13.89
C SER A 54 10.62 18.42 13.62
N LYS A 55 10.63 17.52 14.62
CA LYS A 55 9.91 16.23 14.53
C LYS A 55 8.43 16.43 14.20
N GLN A 56 7.82 17.48 14.75
CA GLN A 56 6.43 17.85 14.49
C GLN A 56 6.22 18.25 13.01
N ASP A 57 7.08 19.12 12.47
CA ASP A 57 7.00 19.54 11.08
C ASP A 57 7.16 18.38 10.11
N ILE A 58 8.14 17.50 10.38
CA ILE A 58 8.36 16.28 9.61
C ILE A 58 7.10 15.40 9.64
N GLY A 59 6.51 15.21 10.83
CA GLY A 59 5.28 14.46 10.99
C GLY A 59 4.13 15.03 10.16
N PHE A 60 3.91 16.35 10.21
CA PHE A 60 2.86 17.02 9.43
C PHE A 60 3.09 16.93 7.93
N VAL A 61 4.30 17.22 7.47
CA VAL A 61 4.61 17.15 6.03
C VAL A 61 4.48 15.71 5.53
N MET A 62 4.98 14.72 6.27
CA MET A 62 4.84 13.31 5.86
C MET A 62 3.38 12.85 5.85
N GLY A 63 2.60 13.24 6.86
CA GLY A 63 1.16 12.94 6.95
C GLY A 63 0.32 13.62 5.87
N ALA A 64 0.74 14.79 5.36
CA ALA A 64 0.04 15.53 4.31
C ALA A 64 -0.19 14.70 3.03
N PHE A 65 0.70 13.75 2.74
CA PHE A 65 0.55 12.83 1.61
C PHE A 65 -0.79 12.08 1.62
N ALA A 66 -1.18 11.59 2.79
CA ALA A 66 -2.42 10.86 2.91
C ALA A 66 -3.66 11.78 2.86
N ILE A 67 -3.52 13.07 3.18
CA ILE A 67 -4.60 14.04 3.00
C ILE A 67 -4.97 14.12 1.50
N GLY A 68 -3.97 14.32 0.63
CA GLY A 68 -4.19 14.34 -0.82
C GLY A 68 -4.80 13.03 -1.33
N LEU A 69 -4.29 11.89 -0.84
CA LEU A 69 -4.77 10.57 -1.21
C LEU A 69 -6.23 10.36 -0.83
N ILE A 70 -6.61 10.65 0.42
CA ILE A 70 -7.97 10.40 0.95
C ILE A 70 -8.99 11.30 0.28
N LEU A 71 -8.71 12.62 0.21
CA LEU A 71 -9.65 13.60 -0.34
C LEU A 71 -9.93 13.38 -1.83
N SER A 72 -8.95 12.91 -2.58
CA SER A 72 -9.08 12.70 -4.02
C SER A 72 -9.75 11.38 -4.40
N ARG A 73 -9.74 10.38 -3.52
CA ARG A 73 -10.18 9.01 -3.85
C ARG A 73 -11.62 8.94 -4.34
N SER A 74 -12.54 9.64 -3.69
CA SER A 74 -13.96 9.67 -4.09
C SER A 74 -14.17 10.33 -5.46
N TRP A 75 -13.51 11.47 -5.70
CA TRP A 75 -13.62 12.17 -6.96
C TRP A 75 -12.98 11.39 -8.12
N LEU A 76 -11.81 10.79 -7.89
CA LEU A 76 -11.10 9.99 -8.88
C LEU A 76 -11.85 8.70 -9.24
N GLY A 77 -12.49 8.04 -8.26
CA GLY A 77 -13.38 6.91 -8.52
C GLY A 77 -14.50 7.28 -9.48
N ASN A 78 -15.18 8.40 -9.24
CA ASN A 78 -16.22 8.90 -10.13
C ASN A 78 -15.68 9.25 -11.54
N LEU A 79 -14.46 9.76 -11.63
CA LEU A 79 -13.83 10.10 -12.91
C LEU A 79 -13.50 8.84 -13.73
N VAL A 80 -13.00 7.78 -13.10
CA VAL A 80 -12.76 6.46 -13.71
C VAL A 80 -14.06 5.88 -14.27
N ASP A 81 -15.15 5.98 -13.51
CA ASP A 81 -16.43 5.38 -13.89
C ASP A 81 -17.19 6.17 -14.95
N ARG A 82 -16.97 7.50 -15.05
CA ARG A 82 -17.74 8.38 -15.93
C ARG A 82 -17.02 8.86 -17.18
N ARG A 83 -15.68 8.89 -17.19
CA ARG A 83 -14.93 9.48 -18.30
C ARG A 83 -13.92 8.53 -18.94
N SER A 84 -12.78 8.34 -18.29
CA SER A 84 -11.67 7.59 -18.90
C SER A 84 -10.72 7.08 -17.83
N ARG A 85 -10.42 5.80 -17.89
CA ARG A 85 -9.45 5.15 -17.00
C ARG A 85 -8.03 5.56 -17.33
N LYS A 86 -7.73 5.72 -18.61
CA LYS A 86 -6.45 6.22 -19.10
C LYS A 86 -6.16 7.64 -18.58
N LEU A 87 -7.13 8.56 -18.65
CA LEU A 87 -6.95 9.92 -18.14
C LEU A 87 -6.60 9.93 -16.63
N VAL A 88 -7.20 9.05 -15.85
CA VAL A 88 -6.91 8.97 -14.41
C VAL A 88 -5.50 8.43 -14.15
N VAL A 89 -5.04 7.43 -14.94
CA VAL A 89 -3.64 6.96 -14.88
C VAL A 89 -2.68 8.09 -15.27
N LEU A 90 -2.96 8.80 -16.36
CA LEU A 90 -2.14 9.94 -16.80
C LEU A 90 -2.09 11.05 -15.75
N PHE A 91 -3.24 11.35 -15.12
CA PHE A 91 -3.27 12.31 -14.01
C PHE A 91 -2.39 11.87 -12.84
N GLY A 92 -2.45 10.61 -12.44
CA GLY A 92 -1.59 10.07 -11.38
C GLY A 92 -0.10 10.13 -11.72
N THR A 93 0.26 9.79 -12.95
CA THR A 93 1.67 9.80 -13.40
C THR A 93 2.22 11.20 -13.61
N ILE A 94 1.42 12.17 -14.09
CA ILE A 94 1.88 13.57 -14.19
C ILE A 94 2.10 14.19 -12.80
N VAL A 95 1.26 13.88 -11.83
CA VAL A 95 1.48 14.30 -10.43
C VAL A 95 2.76 13.68 -9.88
N ALA A 96 3.02 12.39 -10.14
CA ALA A 96 4.28 11.73 -9.73
C ALA A 96 5.52 12.34 -10.40
N ALA A 97 5.39 12.85 -11.63
CA ALA A 97 6.46 13.54 -12.34
C ALA A 97 6.72 14.97 -11.81
N THR A 98 5.67 15.69 -11.45
CA THR A 98 5.77 17.11 -11.10
C THR A 98 5.96 17.38 -9.62
N ALA A 99 5.42 16.54 -8.73
CA ALA A 99 5.58 16.72 -7.29
C ALA A 99 7.05 16.71 -6.81
N PRO A 100 7.93 15.81 -7.32
CA PRO A 100 9.36 15.86 -6.96
C PRO A 100 10.04 17.18 -7.36
N LEU A 101 9.61 17.82 -8.45
CA LEU A 101 10.08 19.16 -8.82
C LEU A 101 9.64 20.21 -7.80
N GLY A 102 8.47 20.05 -7.20
CA GLY A 102 8.03 20.92 -6.11
C GLY A 102 8.99 20.88 -4.91
N TYR A 103 9.54 19.72 -4.54
CA TYR A 103 10.55 19.63 -3.48
C TYR A 103 11.87 20.31 -3.87
N LEU A 104 12.18 20.40 -5.15
CA LEU A 104 13.36 21.09 -5.65
C LEU A 104 13.22 22.62 -5.53
N PHE A 105 12.04 23.17 -5.86
CA PHE A 105 11.82 24.62 -5.92
C PHE A 105 11.40 25.22 -4.58
N PHE A 106 10.60 24.50 -3.80
CA PHE A 106 10.08 24.99 -2.52
C PHE A 106 10.90 24.42 -1.35
N ARG A 107 11.41 25.33 -0.51
CA ARG A 107 12.27 24.97 0.63
C ARG A 107 11.68 25.38 1.99
N ASP A 108 10.51 26.00 2.00
CA ASP A 108 9.79 26.32 3.21
C ASP A 108 8.81 25.20 3.60
N LEU A 109 8.59 24.99 4.89
CA LEU A 109 7.82 23.87 5.42
C LEU A 109 6.34 23.89 4.99
N SER A 110 5.75 25.10 4.85
CA SER A 110 4.36 25.25 4.45
C SER A 110 4.15 24.84 2.99
N SER A 111 5.03 25.27 2.10
CA SER A 111 5.01 24.84 0.69
C SER A 111 5.29 23.34 0.55
N LEU A 112 6.21 22.78 1.34
CA LEU A 112 6.47 21.34 1.34
C LEU A 112 5.27 20.54 1.79
N PHE A 113 4.50 21.02 2.76
CA PHE A 113 3.21 20.40 3.15
C PHE A 113 2.24 20.37 1.96
N ALA A 114 2.08 21.47 1.25
CA ALA A 114 1.21 21.57 0.08
C ALA A 114 1.69 20.63 -1.06
N VAL A 115 3.01 20.63 -1.36
CA VAL A 115 3.60 19.72 -2.35
C VAL A 115 3.37 18.26 -1.96
N ARG A 116 3.50 17.93 -0.67
CA ARG A 116 3.31 16.58 -0.20
C ARG A 116 1.85 16.13 -0.30
N ALA A 117 0.89 17.01 0.03
CA ALA A 117 -0.54 16.76 -0.18
C ALA A 117 -0.86 16.60 -1.69
N TYR A 118 -0.32 17.48 -2.56
CA TYR A 118 -0.42 17.32 -4.00
C TYR A 118 0.14 15.96 -4.46
N HIS A 119 1.31 15.56 -3.97
CA HIS A 119 1.94 14.29 -4.33
C HIS A 119 1.05 13.07 -3.97
N GLY A 120 0.27 13.17 -2.86
CA GLY A 120 -0.66 12.11 -2.45
C GLY A 120 -1.76 11.81 -3.48
N LEU A 121 -2.15 12.79 -4.32
CA LEU A 121 -3.10 12.59 -5.41
C LEU A 121 -2.61 11.53 -6.40
N SER A 122 -1.30 11.39 -6.58
CA SER A 122 -0.70 10.47 -7.54
C SER A 122 -1.07 9.01 -7.26
N ILE A 123 -0.94 8.56 -5.99
CA ILE A 123 -1.27 7.17 -5.62
C ILE A 123 -2.77 6.92 -5.78
N ALA A 124 -3.63 7.84 -5.32
CA ALA A 124 -5.07 7.67 -5.44
C ALA A 124 -5.51 7.52 -6.90
N ALA A 125 -5.00 8.39 -7.77
CA ALA A 125 -5.32 8.36 -9.20
C ALA A 125 -4.75 7.11 -9.89
N PHE A 126 -3.44 6.89 -9.72
CA PHE A 126 -2.76 5.81 -10.40
C PHE A 126 -3.33 4.44 -10.01
N THR A 127 -3.46 4.15 -8.71
CA THR A 127 -3.95 2.83 -8.26
C THR A 127 -5.38 2.56 -8.70
N THR A 128 -6.26 3.57 -8.70
CA THR A 128 -7.65 3.44 -9.14
C THR A 128 -7.74 3.18 -10.65
N GLY A 129 -7.05 3.98 -11.46
CA GLY A 129 -7.04 3.82 -12.92
C GLY A 129 -6.33 2.53 -13.37
N TYR A 130 -5.16 2.25 -12.79
CA TYR A 130 -4.36 1.08 -13.09
C TYR A 130 -5.08 -0.23 -12.82
N SER A 131 -5.62 -0.41 -11.61
CA SER A 131 -6.32 -1.65 -11.25
C SER A 131 -7.51 -1.91 -12.17
N THR A 132 -8.23 -0.86 -12.54
CA THR A 132 -9.37 -0.96 -13.45
C THR A 132 -8.95 -1.34 -14.87
N LEU A 133 -7.88 -0.72 -15.41
CA LEU A 133 -7.34 -1.08 -16.73
C LEU A 133 -6.80 -2.51 -16.77
N VAL A 134 -6.13 -2.96 -15.71
CA VAL A 134 -5.67 -4.35 -15.62
C VAL A 134 -6.84 -5.33 -15.71
N VAL A 135 -7.93 -5.07 -14.98
CA VAL A 135 -9.15 -5.89 -15.06
C VAL A 135 -9.74 -5.88 -16.46
N ASP A 136 -9.76 -4.72 -17.14
CA ASP A 136 -10.36 -4.57 -18.44
C ASP A 136 -9.60 -5.26 -19.57
N PHE A 137 -8.26 -5.21 -19.52
CA PHE A 137 -7.42 -5.94 -20.48
C PHE A 137 -7.30 -7.43 -20.16
N SER A 138 -7.75 -7.88 -18.98
CA SER A 138 -7.62 -9.28 -18.59
C SER A 138 -8.78 -10.14 -19.08
N PRO A 139 -8.53 -11.19 -19.88
CA PRO A 139 -9.54 -12.18 -20.25
C PRO A 139 -10.17 -12.82 -19.00
N VAL A 140 -11.48 -13.05 -18.99
CA VAL A 140 -12.23 -13.54 -17.82
C VAL A 140 -11.62 -14.80 -17.21
N ARG A 141 -11.21 -15.75 -18.06
CA ARG A 141 -10.63 -17.05 -17.63
C ARG A 141 -9.27 -16.94 -16.92
N GLN A 142 -8.49 -15.87 -17.18
CA GLN A 142 -7.13 -15.69 -16.67
C GLN A 142 -7.00 -14.44 -15.79
N ARG A 143 -8.14 -13.77 -15.52
CA ARG A 143 -8.17 -12.47 -14.83
C ARG A 143 -7.48 -12.47 -13.48
N GLY A 144 -7.75 -13.47 -12.64
CA GLY A 144 -7.14 -13.57 -11.31
C GLY A 144 -5.61 -13.72 -11.37
N GLU A 145 -5.13 -14.54 -12.30
CA GLU A 145 -3.71 -14.79 -12.49
C GLU A 145 -2.99 -13.53 -13.00
N ILE A 146 -3.57 -12.85 -14.01
CA ILE A 146 -3.02 -11.61 -14.55
C ILE A 146 -3.00 -10.50 -13.49
N ILE A 147 -4.08 -10.31 -12.74
CA ILE A 147 -4.11 -9.34 -11.62
C ILE A 147 -3.02 -9.66 -10.61
N GLY A 148 -2.80 -10.94 -10.30
CA GLY A 148 -1.73 -11.39 -9.41
C GLY A 148 -0.35 -10.93 -9.90
N TYR A 149 -0.01 -11.17 -11.16
CA TYR A 149 1.27 -10.74 -11.73
C TYR A 149 1.39 -9.21 -11.83
N MET A 150 0.34 -8.54 -12.25
CA MET A 150 0.34 -7.08 -12.36
C MET A 150 0.47 -6.39 -10.99
N SER A 151 -0.03 -7.00 -9.93
CA SER A 151 0.11 -6.47 -8.56
C SER A 151 1.54 -6.54 -8.00
N LEU A 152 2.46 -7.24 -8.65
CA LEU A 152 3.86 -7.32 -8.25
C LEU A 152 4.63 -6.01 -8.51
N THR A 153 4.12 -5.11 -9.35
CA THR A 153 4.78 -3.84 -9.66
C THR A 153 5.03 -2.98 -8.42
N ALA A 154 4.07 -2.93 -7.48
CA ALA A 154 4.21 -2.17 -6.25
C ALA A 154 5.30 -2.75 -5.33
N PRO A 155 5.31 -4.05 -4.96
CA PRO A 155 6.40 -4.64 -4.17
C PRO A 155 7.77 -4.52 -4.84
N ILE A 156 7.85 -4.67 -6.17
CA ILE A 156 9.12 -4.51 -6.90
C ILE A 156 9.60 -3.06 -6.80
N GLY A 157 8.71 -2.09 -7.04
CA GLY A 157 9.05 -0.68 -6.90
C GLY A 157 9.45 -0.31 -5.46
N MET A 158 8.75 -0.85 -4.46
CA MET A 158 9.11 -0.66 -3.05
C MET A 158 10.42 -1.35 -2.65
N GLY A 159 10.84 -2.38 -3.38
CA GLY A 159 12.15 -3.02 -3.17
C GLY A 159 13.31 -2.23 -3.80
N ILE A 160 13.11 -1.71 -5.00
CA ILE A 160 14.14 -1.01 -5.78
C ILE A 160 14.23 0.48 -5.40
N GLY A 161 13.07 1.15 -5.29
CA GLY A 161 13.02 2.61 -5.15
C GLY A 161 13.76 3.14 -3.92
N PRO A 162 13.54 2.64 -2.70
CA PRO A 162 14.22 3.16 -1.52
C PRO A 162 15.74 2.93 -1.54
N ALA A 163 16.21 1.77 -2.04
CA ALA A 163 17.64 1.53 -2.19
C ALA A 163 18.26 2.50 -3.20
N LEU A 164 17.61 2.67 -4.36
CA LEU A 164 18.01 3.66 -5.35
C LEU A 164 17.99 5.08 -4.77
N GLY A 165 16.95 5.42 -3.99
CA GLY A 165 16.82 6.73 -3.36
C GLY A 165 17.93 7.05 -2.39
N SER A 166 18.31 6.12 -1.50
CA SER A 166 19.45 6.30 -0.60
C SER A 166 20.76 6.45 -1.36
N TYR A 167 21.00 5.59 -2.36
CA TYR A 167 22.20 5.65 -3.20
C TYR A 167 22.30 6.98 -3.98
N LEU A 168 21.21 7.43 -4.57
CA LEU A 168 21.19 8.71 -5.31
C LEU A 168 21.43 9.90 -4.38
N TYR A 169 20.82 9.89 -3.19
CA TYR A 169 21.07 10.95 -2.21
C TYR A 169 22.57 11.02 -1.83
N GLU A 170 23.20 9.88 -1.58
CA GLU A 170 24.63 9.82 -1.23
C GLU A 170 25.54 10.25 -2.39
N SER A 171 25.13 9.98 -3.64
CA SER A 171 25.97 10.21 -4.83
C SER A 171 25.80 11.61 -5.43
N ILE A 172 24.55 12.12 -5.50
CA ILE A 172 24.21 13.35 -6.23
C ILE A 172 23.33 14.33 -5.41
N GLY A 173 23.13 14.04 -4.11
CA GLY A 173 22.37 14.88 -3.19
C GLY A 173 20.86 14.89 -3.42
N TYR A 174 20.14 15.74 -2.68
CA TYR A 174 18.68 15.84 -2.76
C TYR A 174 18.18 16.32 -4.11
N ASP A 175 18.84 17.33 -4.70
CA ASP A 175 18.39 17.90 -5.97
C ASP A 175 18.46 16.86 -7.11
N GLY A 176 19.56 16.11 -7.18
CA GLY A 176 19.68 15.00 -8.12
C GLY A 176 18.68 13.89 -7.91
N LEU A 177 18.42 13.53 -6.65
CA LEU A 177 17.40 12.55 -6.28
C LEU A 177 16.00 12.99 -6.76
N PHE A 178 15.62 14.25 -6.52
CA PHE A 178 14.32 14.77 -6.95
C PHE A 178 14.16 14.79 -8.47
N LEU A 179 15.24 15.11 -9.20
CA LEU A 179 15.25 15.04 -10.68
C LEU A 179 15.09 13.60 -11.19
N VAL A 180 15.75 12.62 -10.59
CA VAL A 180 15.61 11.20 -10.98
C VAL A 180 14.20 10.69 -10.66
N SER A 181 13.64 11.06 -9.50
CA SER A 181 12.26 10.74 -9.15
C SER A 181 11.27 11.35 -10.16
N ALA A 182 11.43 12.64 -10.49
CA ALA A 182 10.60 13.32 -11.49
C ALA A 182 10.73 12.67 -12.87
N THR A 183 11.95 12.33 -13.30
CA THR A 183 12.20 11.66 -14.57
C THR A 183 11.53 10.30 -14.64
N SER A 184 11.59 9.51 -13.55
CA SER A 184 10.88 8.23 -13.47
C SER A 184 9.36 8.42 -13.61
N GLY A 185 8.79 9.43 -12.94
CA GLY A 185 7.38 9.80 -13.09
C GLY A 185 7.04 10.25 -14.52
N ALA A 186 7.92 11.03 -15.16
CA ALA A 186 7.76 11.47 -16.56
C ALA A 186 7.80 10.30 -17.54
N ILE A 187 8.69 9.33 -17.34
CA ILE A 187 8.72 8.09 -18.14
C ILE A 187 7.39 7.34 -17.98
N ALA A 188 6.89 7.20 -16.75
CA ALA A 188 5.59 6.58 -16.51
C ALA A 188 4.46 7.34 -17.22
N PHE A 189 4.47 8.68 -17.22
CA PHE A 189 3.51 9.50 -17.91
C PHE A 189 3.56 9.32 -19.43
N LEU A 190 4.75 9.34 -20.04
CA LEU A 190 4.94 9.12 -21.46
C LEU A 190 4.48 7.73 -21.91
N LEU A 191 4.84 6.68 -21.14
CA LEU A 191 4.37 5.33 -21.40
C LEU A 191 2.85 5.22 -21.28
N GLY A 192 2.25 5.95 -20.33
CA GLY A 192 0.82 6.04 -20.15
C GLY A 192 0.05 6.51 -21.38
N PHE A 193 0.63 7.36 -22.23
CA PHE A 193 0.02 7.78 -23.49
C PHE A 193 -0.15 6.62 -24.48
N SER A 194 0.71 5.62 -24.41
CA SER A 194 0.65 4.44 -25.29
C SER A 194 -0.41 3.43 -24.87
N ILE A 195 -1.07 3.63 -23.72
CA ILE A 195 -2.19 2.81 -23.27
C ILE A 195 -3.39 3.11 -24.18
N GLN A 196 -4.02 2.06 -24.71
CA GLN A 196 -5.25 2.21 -25.51
C GLN A 196 -6.43 2.55 -24.59
N GLU A 197 -7.28 3.44 -25.07
CA GLU A 197 -8.56 3.71 -24.45
C GLU A 197 -9.59 2.68 -24.95
N LEU A 198 -10.15 1.92 -24.00
CA LEU A 198 -11.23 0.99 -24.32
C LEU A 198 -12.55 1.76 -24.49
N ASP A 199 -13.38 1.35 -25.44
CA ASP A 199 -14.67 2.00 -25.70
C ASP A 199 -15.61 1.85 -24.50
N PHE A 200 -15.57 2.85 -23.63
CA PHE A 200 -16.26 2.88 -22.34
C PHE A 200 -17.78 2.90 -22.48
N LYS A 201 -18.31 3.51 -23.56
CA LYS A 201 -19.76 3.66 -23.76
C LYS A 201 -20.47 2.32 -23.87
N LYS A 202 -19.87 1.36 -24.59
CA LYS A 202 -20.42 0.01 -24.76
C LYS A 202 -20.47 -0.75 -23.43
N LYS A 203 -19.40 -0.67 -22.65
CA LYS A 203 -19.28 -1.37 -21.37
C LYS A 203 -20.17 -0.76 -20.27
N LEU A 204 -20.36 0.56 -20.26
CA LEU A 204 -21.28 1.24 -19.35
C LEU A 204 -22.74 0.84 -19.62
N ALA A 205 -23.11 0.62 -20.88
CA ALA A 205 -24.43 0.13 -21.26
C ALA A 205 -24.68 -1.30 -20.76
N GLU A 206 -23.69 -2.18 -20.88
CA GLU A 206 -23.73 -3.56 -20.38
C GLU A 206 -23.84 -3.61 -18.84
N MET A 207 -23.04 -2.81 -18.12
CA MET A 207 -23.09 -2.71 -16.65
C MET A 207 -24.41 -2.14 -16.11
N LYS A 208 -25.01 -1.16 -16.81
CA LYS A 208 -26.32 -0.60 -16.44
C LYS A 208 -27.48 -1.58 -16.60
N ALA A 209 -27.37 -2.51 -17.55
CA ALA A 209 -28.38 -3.55 -17.77
C ALA A 209 -28.35 -4.64 -16.66
N GLU A 210 -27.20 -4.85 -16.02
CA GLU A 210 -26.97 -5.90 -15.01
C GLU A 210 -27.30 -5.44 -13.57
N ASN A 211 -27.48 -4.14 -13.31
CA ASN A 211 -27.57 -3.54 -11.97
C ASN A 211 -29.01 -3.35 -11.49
N ARG A 212 -29.64 -4.44 -11.03
CA ARG A 212 -30.92 -4.40 -10.28
C ARG A 212 -30.88 -5.17 -8.97
N THR A 213 -29.99 -4.77 -8.03
CA THR A 213 -30.05 -5.31 -6.66
C THR A 213 -29.89 -4.19 -5.64
N ILE A 214 -30.60 -4.33 -4.52
CA ILE A 214 -30.57 -3.37 -3.40
C ILE A 214 -29.13 -3.32 -2.84
N GLU A 215 -28.43 -2.24 -3.10
CA GLU A 215 -27.07 -2.03 -2.63
C GLU A 215 -27.08 -1.42 -1.22
N ARG A 216 -26.38 -2.06 -0.27
CA ARG A 216 -26.17 -1.48 1.06
C ARG A 216 -25.38 -0.16 0.94
N SER A 217 -25.77 0.86 1.71
CA SER A 217 -25.08 2.14 1.67
C SER A 217 -23.66 2.02 2.25
N PHE A 218 -22.77 2.92 1.84
CA PHE A 218 -21.40 3.01 2.37
C PHE A 218 -21.39 3.10 3.91
N TRP A 219 -22.25 3.93 4.49
CA TRP A 219 -22.33 4.12 5.94
C TRP A 219 -22.85 2.89 6.68
N ALA A 220 -23.77 2.13 6.07
CA ALA A 220 -24.24 0.87 6.64
C ALA A 220 -23.10 -0.16 6.74
N LEU A 221 -22.28 -0.28 5.69
CA LEU A 221 -21.12 -1.17 5.70
C LEU A 221 -20.05 -0.75 6.74
N CYS A 222 -19.83 0.55 6.94
CA CYS A 222 -18.90 1.05 7.96
C CYS A 222 -19.27 0.63 9.39
N GLN A 223 -20.57 0.45 9.67
CA GLN A 223 -21.07 0.12 11.02
C GLN A 223 -21.12 -1.39 11.27
N GLU A 224 -21.03 -2.21 10.22
CA GLU A 224 -21.06 -3.66 10.39
C GLU A 224 -19.75 -4.19 10.98
N ARG A 225 -19.84 -4.98 12.06
CA ARG A 225 -18.68 -5.62 12.70
C ARG A 225 -17.81 -6.42 11.72
N ALA A 226 -18.45 -7.02 10.72
CA ALA A 226 -17.78 -7.78 9.67
C ALA A 226 -16.69 -6.97 8.93
N PHE A 227 -16.89 -5.65 8.77
CA PHE A 227 -15.97 -4.73 8.09
C PHE A 227 -15.24 -3.79 9.07
N LEU A 228 -15.88 -3.44 10.19
CA LEU A 228 -15.29 -2.54 11.18
C LEU A 228 -13.97 -3.09 11.75
N VAL A 229 -13.94 -4.37 12.13
CA VAL A 229 -12.73 -4.96 12.72
C VAL A 229 -11.56 -5.01 11.73
N PRO A 230 -11.70 -5.50 10.48
CA PRO A 230 -10.67 -5.37 9.46
C PRO A 230 -10.21 -3.92 9.23
N THR A 231 -11.13 -2.95 9.25
CA THR A 231 -10.83 -1.52 9.11
C THR A 231 -9.97 -1.02 10.27
N LEU A 232 -10.29 -1.39 11.51
CA LEU A 232 -9.52 -1.02 12.69
C LEU A 232 -8.13 -1.66 12.69
N VAL A 233 -8.01 -2.92 12.27
CA VAL A 233 -6.71 -3.59 12.12
C VAL A 233 -5.87 -2.84 11.07
N PHE A 234 -6.45 -2.50 9.92
CA PHE A 234 -5.77 -1.70 8.91
C PHE A 234 -5.38 -0.31 9.42
N LEU A 235 -6.24 0.36 10.18
CA LEU A 235 -5.95 1.68 10.75
C LEU A 235 -4.76 1.61 11.72
N LEU A 236 -4.77 0.66 12.64
CA LEU A 236 -3.69 0.50 13.61
C LEU A 236 -2.36 0.14 12.91
N VAL A 237 -2.38 -0.81 11.98
CA VAL A 237 -1.17 -1.17 11.21
C VAL A 237 -0.75 -0.04 10.28
N GLY A 238 -1.67 0.71 9.69
CA GLY A 238 -1.36 1.92 8.93
C GLY A 238 -0.64 2.97 9.78
N THR A 239 -1.04 3.12 11.05
CA THR A 239 -0.35 4.00 12.00
C THR A 239 1.09 3.53 12.29
N LEU A 240 1.30 2.23 12.47
CA LEU A 240 2.64 1.65 12.62
C LEU A 240 3.51 1.96 11.40
N PHE A 241 3.01 1.67 10.21
CA PHE A 241 3.71 1.88 8.95
C PHE A 241 4.01 3.36 8.69
N GLY A 242 3.04 4.25 8.95
CA GLY A 242 3.23 5.70 8.78
C GLY A 242 4.30 6.25 9.71
N GLY A 243 4.33 5.78 10.97
CA GLY A 243 5.38 6.12 11.93
C GLY A 243 6.76 5.63 11.50
N LEU A 244 6.84 4.39 11.00
CA LEU A 244 8.07 3.82 10.44
C LEU A 244 8.58 4.68 9.27
N VAL A 245 7.73 4.99 8.30
CA VAL A 245 8.12 5.77 7.11
C VAL A 245 8.58 7.18 7.48
N ALA A 246 7.94 7.82 8.47
CA ALA A 246 8.29 9.17 8.87
C ALA A 246 9.58 9.24 9.71
N PHE A 247 9.84 8.25 10.57
CA PHE A 247 10.84 8.39 11.63
C PHE A 247 12.02 7.41 11.56
N LEU A 248 11.93 6.30 10.81
CA LEU A 248 13.06 5.37 10.67
C LEU A 248 14.33 6.04 10.10
N PRO A 249 14.27 6.85 9.03
CA PRO A 249 15.48 7.49 8.51
C PRO A 249 16.14 8.43 9.51
N LEU A 250 15.32 9.12 10.30
CA LEU A 250 15.80 10.03 11.35
C LEU A 250 16.38 9.28 12.54
N PHE A 251 15.76 8.17 12.94
CA PHE A 251 16.27 7.28 13.97
C PHE A 251 17.68 6.77 13.64
N LEU A 252 17.88 6.33 12.40
CA LEU A 252 19.18 5.86 11.92
C LEU A 252 20.23 6.99 11.91
N LEU A 253 19.83 8.17 11.44
CA LEU A 253 20.70 9.34 11.37
C LEU A 253 21.13 9.84 12.77
N GLU A 254 20.18 10.02 13.69
CA GLU A 254 20.46 10.56 15.01
C GLU A 254 21.24 9.58 15.91
N ASN A 255 20.99 8.29 15.77
CA ASN A 255 21.73 7.27 16.49
C ASN A 255 23.05 6.86 15.81
N GLN A 256 23.41 7.49 14.69
CA GLN A 256 24.64 7.21 13.93
C GLN A 256 24.82 5.71 13.59
N ILE A 257 23.71 5.02 13.32
CA ILE A 257 23.76 3.60 12.98
C ILE A 257 24.24 3.45 11.53
N PRO A 258 25.33 2.73 11.24
CA PRO A 258 25.86 2.58 9.89
C PRO A 258 25.01 1.61 9.05
N PHE A 259 23.78 2.03 8.75
CA PHE A 259 22.81 1.25 7.99
C PHE A 259 21.95 2.16 7.13
N SER A 260 21.85 1.86 5.84
CA SER A 260 21.05 2.66 4.92
C SER A 260 19.53 2.43 5.12
N PRO A 261 18.72 3.49 5.26
CA PRO A 261 17.26 3.35 5.29
C PRO A 261 16.71 2.64 4.06
N GLY A 262 17.31 2.87 2.89
CA GLY A 262 16.92 2.20 1.65
C GLY A 262 17.09 0.68 1.72
N LEU A 263 18.18 0.20 2.34
CA LEU A 263 18.42 -1.23 2.54
C LEU A 263 17.36 -1.86 3.44
N PHE A 264 16.90 -1.15 4.48
CA PHE A 264 15.79 -1.60 5.33
C PHE A 264 14.55 -1.91 4.50
N TYR A 265 14.09 -0.95 3.70
CA TYR A 265 12.88 -1.13 2.88
C TYR A 265 13.06 -2.18 1.79
N SER A 266 14.26 -2.34 1.25
CA SER A 266 14.55 -3.40 0.27
C SER A 266 14.49 -4.80 0.91
N CYS A 267 15.08 -4.98 2.09
CA CYS A 267 14.96 -6.22 2.86
C CYS A 267 13.50 -6.53 3.20
N ALA A 268 12.76 -5.52 3.61
CA ALA A 268 11.32 -5.64 3.90
C ALA A 268 10.53 -6.03 2.64
N ALA A 269 10.79 -5.43 1.50
CA ALA A 269 10.12 -5.78 0.26
C ALA A 269 10.38 -7.22 -0.18
N VAL A 270 11.63 -7.69 -0.08
CA VAL A 270 12.00 -9.07 -0.41
C VAL A 270 11.29 -10.06 0.51
N SER A 271 11.34 -9.84 1.83
CA SER A 271 10.66 -10.71 2.80
C SER A 271 9.14 -10.67 2.64
N GLY A 272 8.58 -9.51 2.27
CA GLY A 272 7.16 -9.35 1.98
C GLY A 272 6.70 -10.15 0.76
N VAL A 273 7.49 -10.17 -0.31
CA VAL A 273 7.21 -11.01 -1.49
C VAL A 273 7.25 -12.49 -1.13
N ILE A 274 8.25 -12.92 -0.36
CA ILE A 274 8.37 -14.31 0.12
C ILE A 274 7.16 -14.66 0.99
N GLY A 275 6.83 -13.82 1.98
CA GLY A 275 5.68 -14.02 2.86
C GLY A 275 4.36 -14.16 2.10
N ARG A 276 4.14 -13.31 1.08
CA ARG A 276 2.96 -13.36 0.20
C ARG A 276 2.86 -14.67 -0.58
N ILE A 277 3.98 -15.14 -1.15
CA ILE A 277 4.01 -16.40 -1.91
C ILE A 277 3.71 -17.58 -1.01
N LEU A 278 4.31 -17.62 0.18
CA LEU A 278 4.14 -18.72 1.12
C LEU A 278 2.74 -18.77 1.74
N SER A 279 2.15 -17.59 2.03
CA SER A 279 0.85 -17.50 2.69
C SER A 279 -0.33 -17.72 1.75
N GLY A 280 -0.19 -17.45 0.44
CA GLY A 280 -1.31 -17.47 -0.51
C GLY A 280 -2.09 -18.79 -0.48
N GLY A 281 -1.44 -19.88 -0.89
CA GLY A 281 -2.08 -21.20 -0.88
C GLY A 281 -2.28 -21.80 0.52
N ALA A 282 -1.42 -21.45 1.48
CA ALA A 282 -1.53 -21.92 2.85
C ALA A 282 -2.76 -21.35 3.58
N SER A 283 -3.14 -20.09 3.28
CA SER A 283 -4.29 -19.44 3.91
C SER A 283 -5.64 -20.07 3.54
N ASP A 284 -5.74 -20.67 2.37
CA ASP A 284 -6.94 -21.40 1.97
C ASP A 284 -7.10 -22.70 2.76
N ARG A 285 -5.97 -23.32 3.17
CA ARG A 285 -5.95 -24.57 3.94
C ARG A 285 -6.08 -24.37 5.45
N TYR A 286 -5.34 -23.37 6.00
CA TYR A 286 -5.23 -23.16 7.45
C TYR A 286 -6.09 -22.00 7.96
N GLY A 287 -6.84 -21.35 7.08
CA GLY A 287 -7.71 -20.24 7.41
C GLY A 287 -7.01 -18.87 7.37
N ARG A 288 -7.74 -17.85 6.93
CA ARG A 288 -7.21 -16.48 6.78
C ARG A 288 -6.87 -15.82 8.12
N GLY A 289 -7.62 -16.17 9.19
CA GLY A 289 -7.43 -15.61 10.54
C GLY A 289 -6.02 -15.83 11.08
N LEU A 290 -5.47 -17.03 10.92
CA LEU A 290 -4.12 -17.38 11.36
C LEU A 290 -3.06 -16.49 10.70
N PHE A 291 -3.17 -16.25 9.39
CA PHE A 291 -2.18 -15.44 8.66
C PHE A 291 -2.30 -13.95 8.98
N ILE A 292 -3.50 -13.45 9.26
CA ILE A 292 -3.70 -12.08 9.77
C ILE A 292 -3.03 -11.94 11.13
N THR A 293 -3.23 -12.90 12.03
CA THR A 293 -2.60 -12.94 13.36
C THR A 293 -1.07 -12.92 13.25
N ILE A 294 -0.49 -13.82 12.45
CA ILE A 294 0.96 -13.90 12.22
C ILE A 294 1.48 -12.56 11.68
N SER A 295 0.78 -11.97 10.74
CA SER A 295 1.15 -10.71 10.11
C SER A 295 1.21 -9.55 11.12
N VAL A 296 0.14 -9.34 11.90
CA VAL A 296 0.09 -8.27 12.90
C VAL A 296 1.13 -8.51 14.00
N PHE A 297 1.35 -9.78 14.40
CA PHE A 297 2.41 -10.15 15.34
C PHE A 297 3.80 -9.80 14.81
N CYS A 298 4.10 -10.11 13.54
CA CYS A 298 5.36 -9.76 12.89
C CYS A 298 5.56 -8.23 12.85
N TYR A 299 4.53 -7.45 12.54
CA TYR A 299 4.59 -5.99 12.61
C TYR A 299 4.93 -5.49 14.02
N GLY A 300 4.22 -5.98 15.04
CA GLY A 300 4.46 -5.62 16.44
C GLY A 300 5.86 -5.96 16.89
N LEU A 301 6.34 -7.15 16.55
CA LEU A 301 7.69 -7.61 16.88
C LEU A 301 8.76 -6.79 16.16
N SER A 302 8.52 -6.40 14.88
CA SER A 302 9.40 -5.49 14.15
C SER A 302 9.55 -4.16 14.88
N MET A 303 8.45 -3.54 15.32
CA MET A 303 8.48 -2.29 16.07
C MET A 303 9.20 -2.44 17.41
N LEU A 304 9.00 -3.57 18.08
CA LEU A 304 9.69 -3.86 19.34
C LEU A 304 11.21 -4.03 19.13
N VAL A 305 11.63 -4.71 18.08
CA VAL A 305 13.05 -4.82 17.72
C VAL A 305 13.64 -3.44 17.39
N LEU A 306 12.93 -2.62 16.61
CA LEU A 306 13.37 -1.26 16.28
C LEU A 306 13.55 -0.38 17.52
N SER A 307 12.69 -0.51 18.53
CA SER A 307 12.78 0.30 19.74
C SER A 307 14.09 0.10 20.52
N SER A 308 14.77 -1.01 20.30
CA SER A 308 16.05 -1.34 20.94
C SER A 308 17.22 -1.56 19.97
N ALA A 309 16.97 -1.36 18.66
CA ALA A 309 17.97 -1.63 17.64
C ALA A 309 19.18 -0.69 17.73
N ARG A 310 20.40 -1.26 17.77
CA ARG A 310 21.67 -0.53 17.78
C ARG A 310 22.68 -1.12 16.78
N SER A 311 22.30 -2.15 16.05
CA SER A 311 23.17 -2.86 15.13
C SER A 311 22.50 -3.11 13.77
N PRO A 312 23.26 -3.21 12.68
CA PRO A 312 22.73 -3.57 11.37
C PRO A 312 21.95 -4.90 11.36
N SER A 313 22.36 -5.88 12.15
CA SER A 313 21.68 -7.19 12.24
C SER A 313 20.28 -7.07 12.85
N ALA A 314 20.12 -6.23 13.90
CA ALA A 314 18.80 -5.96 14.49
C ALA A 314 17.87 -5.26 13.47
N LEU A 315 18.41 -4.33 12.68
CA LEU A 315 17.65 -3.64 11.64
C LEU A 315 17.24 -4.58 10.51
N ILE A 316 18.10 -5.50 10.09
CA ILE A 316 17.75 -6.53 9.10
C ILE A 316 16.64 -7.44 9.64
N LEU A 317 16.73 -7.86 10.91
CA LEU A 317 15.67 -8.64 11.55
C LEU A 317 14.34 -7.88 11.58
N ALA A 318 14.37 -6.61 11.99
CA ALA A 318 13.19 -5.76 12.00
C ALA A 318 12.59 -5.60 10.58
N ALA A 319 13.43 -5.41 9.56
CA ALA A 319 13.00 -5.30 8.17
C ALA A 319 12.34 -6.60 7.66
N ILE A 320 12.92 -7.76 8.00
CA ILE A 320 12.35 -9.06 7.63
C ILE A 320 10.97 -9.24 8.27
N LEU A 321 10.84 -8.90 9.55
CA LEU A 321 9.58 -8.99 10.29
C LEU A 321 8.52 -8.04 9.72
N GLU A 322 8.89 -6.77 9.49
CA GLU A 322 8.01 -5.77 8.89
C GLU A 322 7.51 -6.21 7.52
N GLY A 323 8.44 -6.58 6.65
CA GLY A 323 8.10 -7.03 5.30
C GLY A 323 7.23 -8.28 5.29
N THR A 324 7.52 -9.27 6.13
CA THR A 324 6.69 -10.46 6.28
C THR A 324 5.28 -10.06 6.71
N GLY A 325 5.17 -9.18 7.71
CA GLY A 325 3.90 -8.63 8.16
C GLY A 325 3.12 -7.97 7.01
N GLY A 326 3.74 -7.01 6.30
CA GLY A 326 3.10 -6.28 5.21
C GLY A 326 2.75 -7.14 4.00
N GLY A 327 3.63 -8.05 3.65
CA GLY A 327 3.42 -8.96 2.52
C GLY A 327 2.23 -9.90 2.71
N ILE A 328 1.95 -10.31 3.94
CA ILE A 328 0.85 -11.22 4.28
C ILE A 328 -0.45 -10.44 4.55
N LEU A 329 -0.40 -9.34 5.31
CA LEU A 329 -1.59 -8.66 5.83
C LEU A 329 -2.56 -8.22 4.74
N PHE A 330 -2.06 -7.46 3.76
CA PHE A 330 -2.90 -6.88 2.71
C PHE A 330 -3.68 -7.96 1.94
N PRO A 331 -3.06 -9.00 1.35
CA PRO A 331 -3.81 -10.01 0.63
C PRO A 331 -4.77 -10.79 1.53
N MET A 332 -4.41 -11.06 2.79
CA MET A 332 -5.25 -11.81 3.71
C MET A 332 -6.49 -11.02 4.15
N LEU A 333 -6.33 -9.74 4.50
CA LEU A 333 -7.48 -8.89 4.85
C LEU A 333 -8.38 -8.65 3.65
N LEU A 334 -7.82 -8.41 2.45
CA LEU A 334 -8.64 -8.26 1.24
C LEU A 334 -9.41 -9.53 0.91
N ALA A 335 -8.79 -10.69 1.08
CA ALA A 335 -9.45 -11.96 0.92
C ALA A 335 -10.58 -12.15 1.96
N LEU A 336 -10.33 -11.84 3.23
CA LEU A 336 -11.32 -11.87 4.29
C LEU A 336 -12.53 -10.97 3.97
N ILE A 337 -12.27 -9.73 3.53
CA ILE A 337 -13.30 -8.78 3.13
C ILE A 337 -14.09 -9.30 1.92
N SER A 338 -13.41 -9.92 0.96
CA SER A 338 -14.05 -10.56 -0.19
C SER A 338 -15.01 -11.68 0.22
N ASP A 339 -14.59 -12.51 1.18
CA ASP A 339 -15.41 -13.62 1.68
C ASP A 339 -16.67 -13.14 2.42
N ARG A 340 -16.61 -11.92 3.00
CA ARG A 340 -17.69 -11.29 3.77
C ARG A 340 -18.59 -10.38 2.94
N SER A 341 -18.24 -10.08 1.70
CA SER A 341 -18.94 -9.12 0.84
C SER A 341 -19.53 -9.75 -0.41
N GLY A 342 -20.73 -9.33 -0.78
CA GLY A 342 -21.32 -9.69 -2.08
C GLY A 342 -20.55 -9.05 -3.25
N PRO A 343 -20.65 -9.63 -4.46
CA PRO A 343 -19.91 -9.14 -5.63
C PRO A 343 -20.10 -7.64 -5.93
N GLN A 344 -21.29 -7.12 -5.63
CA GLN A 344 -21.68 -5.73 -5.95
C GLN A 344 -21.25 -4.70 -4.91
N GLU A 345 -21.01 -5.11 -3.67
CA GLU A 345 -20.57 -4.23 -2.57
C GLU A 345 -19.08 -4.37 -2.24
N ARG A 346 -18.41 -5.37 -2.81
CA ARG A 346 -17.00 -5.70 -2.55
C ARG A 346 -16.07 -4.51 -2.73
N GLY A 347 -16.27 -3.71 -3.78
CA GLY A 347 -15.46 -2.51 -4.03
C GLY A 347 -15.61 -1.47 -2.92
N ARG A 348 -16.81 -1.26 -2.40
CA ARG A 348 -17.07 -0.35 -1.27
C ARG A 348 -16.46 -0.88 0.02
N ALA A 349 -16.62 -2.18 0.29
CA ALA A 349 -16.01 -2.82 1.45
C ALA A 349 -14.47 -2.72 1.43
N TYR A 350 -13.84 -2.92 0.29
CA TYR A 350 -12.42 -2.69 0.12
C TYR A 350 -12.02 -1.23 0.39
N SER A 351 -12.76 -0.28 -0.18
CA SER A 351 -12.47 1.15 0.00
C SER A 351 -12.55 1.58 1.47
N ILE A 352 -13.54 1.07 2.22
CA ILE A 352 -13.68 1.33 3.65
C ILE A 352 -12.48 0.78 4.42
N CYS A 353 -12.17 -0.48 4.21
CA CYS A 353 -11.13 -1.15 4.99
C CYS A 353 -9.72 -0.63 4.67
N ILE A 354 -9.39 -0.45 3.39
CA ILE A 354 -8.10 0.14 2.97
C ILE A 354 -8.02 1.61 3.41
N GLY A 355 -9.15 2.34 3.40
CA GLY A 355 -9.23 3.69 3.93
C GLY A 355 -8.79 3.79 5.39
N GLY A 356 -9.02 2.75 6.19
CA GLY A 356 -8.46 2.66 7.54
C GLY A 356 -6.94 2.74 7.54
N PHE A 357 -6.26 1.98 6.68
CA PHE A 357 -4.80 2.02 6.55
C PHE A 357 -4.29 3.40 6.12
N ASP A 358 -4.95 4.02 5.15
CA ASP A 358 -4.60 5.35 4.68
C ASP A 358 -4.73 6.40 5.78
N VAL A 359 -5.84 6.36 6.55
CA VAL A 359 -6.07 7.25 7.71
C VAL A 359 -5.03 7.02 8.79
N GLY A 360 -4.71 5.76 9.12
CA GLY A 360 -3.67 5.42 10.09
C GLY A 360 -2.31 5.99 9.67
N THR A 361 -1.93 5.79 8.43
CA THR A 361 -0.67 6.32 7.87
C THR A 361 -0.64 7.86 7.89
N ALA A 362 -1.78 8.51 7.62
CA ALA A 362 -1.92 9.97 7.68
C ALA A 362 -1.68 10.52 9.08
N LEU A 363 -2.26 9.89 10.08
CA LEU A 363 -2.27 10.37 11.46
C LEU A 363 -0.97 10.06 12.20
N ALA A 364 -0.23 9.03 11.79
CA ALA A 364 0.97 8.55 12.48
C ALA A 364 2.03 9.65 12.62
N GLY A 365 2.41 10.29 11.51
CA GLY A 365 3.41 11.35 11.50
C GLY A 365 3.05 12.52 12.41
N PRO A 366 1.87 13.17 12.22
CA PRO A 366 1.42 14.26 13.08
C PRO A 366 1.35 13.88 14.56
N ILE A 367 0.72 12.74 14.90
CA ILE A 367 0.56 12.32 16.30
C ILE A 367 1.92 12.09 16.96
N LEU A 368 2.78 11.27 16.37
CA LEU A 368 4.08 10.94 16.94
C LEU A 368 5.01 12.17 16.93
N GLY A 369 4.91 13.04 15.93
CA GLY A 369 5.70 14.25 15.84
C GLY A 369 5.35 15.27 16.93
N VAL A 370 4.05 15.48 17.24
CA VAL A 370 3.59 16.37 18.31
C VAL A 370 3.99 15.85 19.68
N LEU A 371 4.00 14.55 19.91
CA LEU A 371 4.43 13.96 21.17
C LEU A 371 5.91 14.24 21.48
N ALA A 372 6.72 14.55 20.45
CA ALA A 372 8.13 14.92 20.57
C ALA A 372 9.00 13.98 21.42
N ILE A 373 8.57 12.72 21.58
CA ILE A 373 9.24 11.68 22.36
C ILE A 373 10.45 11.11 21.60
N SER A 374 11.24 10.26 22.27
CA SER A 374 12.34 9.56 21.61
C SER A 374 11.84 8.57 20.55
N TYR A 375 12.64 8.28 19.55
CA TYR A 375 12.26 7.31 18.49
C TYR A 375 12.04 5.91 19.06
N GLU A 376 12.83 5.51 20.05
CA GLU A 376 12.67 4.25 20.77
C GLU A 376 11.29 4.15 21.40
N THR A 377 10.84 5.23 22.04
CA THR A 377 9.49 5.30 22.62
C THR A 377 8.42 5.30 21.53
N MET A 378 8.63 5.99 20.40
CA MET A 378 7.71 5.95 19.26
C MET A 378 7.51 4.52 18.74
N PHE A 379 8.61 3.77 18.56
CA PHE A 379 8.54 2.38 18.11
C PHE A 379 7.94 1.45 19.17
N SER A 380 8.23 1.67 20.45
CA SER A 380 7.60 0.91 21.54
C SER A 380 6.09 1.12 21.60
N LEU A 381 5.61 2.38 21.49
CA LEU A 381 4.19 2.69 21.42
C LEU A 381 3.55 2.08 20.17
N SER A 382 4.26 2.12 19.04
CA SER A 382 3.83 1.47 17.82
C SER A 382 3.66 -0.04 18.03
N SER A 383 4.59 -0.73 18.69
CA SER A 383 4.43 -2.15 19.07
C SER A 383 3.17 -2.36 19.92
N GLY A 384 2.87 -1.45 20.85
CA GLY A 384 1.65 -1.48 21.67
C GLY A 384 0.37 -1.41 20.82
N LEU A 385 0.37 -0.63 19.71
CA LEU A 385 -0.76 -0.58 18.79
C LEU A 385 -0.99 -1.92 18.09
N ALA A 386 0.08 -2.67 17.77
CA ALA A 386 -0.06 -4.03 17.23
C ALA A 386 -0.70 -4.99 18.26
N VAL A 387 -0.36 -4.86 19.53
CA VAL A 387 -1.01 -5.64 20.61
C VAL A 387 -2.51 -5.30 20.68
N ILE A 388 -2.87 -4.01 20.58
CA ILE A 388 -4.28 -3.60 20.52
C ILE A 388 -4.96 -4.19 19.27
N ALA A 389 -4.32 -4.17 18.10
CA ALA A 389 -4.86 -4.75 16.88
C ALA A 389 -5.11 -6.27 17.03
N LEU A 390 -4.18 -7.01 17.63
CA LEU A 390 -4.34 -8.44 17.94
C LEU A 390 -5.49 -8.65 18.94
N PHE A 391 -5.57 -7.86 19.99
CA PHE A 391 -6.63 -7.95 20.98
C PHE A 391 -8.01 -7.74 20.33
N LEU A 392 -8.18 -6.71 19.49
CA LEU A 392 -9.41 -6.47 18.75
C LEU A 392 -9.74 -7.64 17.81
N PHE A 393 -8.73 -8.16 17.13
CA PHE A 393 -8.92 -9.28 16.22
C PHE A 393 -9.32 -10.57 16.94
N PHE A 394 -8.69 -10.87 18.08
CA PHE A 394 -9.00 -12.06 18.90
C PHE A 394 -10.36 -12.00 19.58
N THR A 395 -10.89 -10.81 19.82
CA THR A 395 -12.13 -10.64 20.58
C THR A 395 -13.34 -10.30 19.72
N LEU A 396 -13.16 -9.57 18.61
CA LEU A 396 -14.25 -8.96 17.84
C LEU A 396 -14.32 -9.40 16.37
N SER A 397 -13.37 -10.19 15.87
CA SER A 397 -13.35 -10.58 14.45
C SER A 397 -14.52 -11.47 14.02
N ASN A 398 -15.22 -12.08 14.96
CA ASN A 398 -16.40 -12.93 14.75
C ASN A 398 -17.50 -12.59 15.79
N PRO A 399 -18.74 -13.13 15.67
CA PRO A 399 -19.87 -12.78 16.53
C PRO A 399 -19.65 -12.96 18.03
N THR A 400 -18.83 -13.94 18.43
CA THR A 400 -18.49 -14.19 19.84
C THR A 400 -16.97 -14.23 20.03
N ILE A 401 -16.52 -13.95 21.26
CA ILE A 401 -15.09 -13.95 21.61
C ILE A 401 -14.45 -15.32 21.35
N SER A 402 -15.13 -16.40 21.75
CA SER A 402 -14.62 -17.78 21.54
C SER A 402 -14.40 -18.06 20.05
N HIS A 403 -15.36 -17.71 19.19
CA HIS A 403 -15.21 -17.91 17.73
C HIS A 403 -14.14 -16.98 17.14
N SER A 404 -14.02 -15.74 17.62
CA SER A 404 -12.97 -14.82 17.18
C SER A 404 -11.58 -15.39 17.48
N PHE A 405 -11.40 -15.91 18.70
CA PHE A 405 -10.14 -16.51 19.12
C PHE A 405 -9.80 -17.77 18.29
N LEU A 406 -10.73 -18.70 18.17
CA LEU A 406 -10.51 -19.92 17.38
C LEU A 406 -10.27 -19.61 15.89
N PHE A 407 -10.98 -18.64 15.32
CA PHE A 407 -10.76 -18.17 13.96
C PHE A 407 -9.35 -17.56 13.79
N ALA A 408 -8.92 -16.74 14.75
CA ALA A 408 -7.59 -16.11 14.72
C ALA A 408 -6.43 -17.12 14.76
N PHE A 409 -6.66 -18.31 15.29
CA PHE A 409 -5.69 -19.43 15.29
C PHE A 409 -5.93 -20.46 14.17
N GLY A 410 -6.88 -20.22 13.27
CA GLY A 410 -7.18 -21.11 12.14
C GLY A 410 -7.90 -22.40 12.55
N LEU A 411 -8.47 -22.44 13.76
CA LEU A 411 -9.19 -23.61 14.31
C LEU A 411 -10.67 -23.63 13.96
N GLU A 412 -11.23 -22.50 13.58
CA GLU A 412 -12.62 -22.36 13.09
C GLU A 412 -12.70 -21.50 11.82
N LYS A 413 -13.78 -21.71 11.04
CA LYS A 413 -14.09 -20.92 9.85
C LYS A 413 -14.71 -19.59 10.24
N ASP A 414 -14.57 -18.60 9.34
CA ASP A 414 -15.19 -17.29 9.48
C ASP A 414 -16.72 -17.37 9.41
N ARG A 415 -17.41 -16.91 10.45
CA ARG A 415 -18.88 -16.94 10.53
C ARG A 415 -19.55 -15.76 9.82
N TYR A 416 -18.81 -14.73 9.46
CA TYR A 416 -19.32 -13.64 8.62
C TYR A 416 -19.19 -13.93 7.12
N ALA A 417 -18.48 -15.00 6.73
CA ALA A 417 -18.35 -15.38 5.34
C ALA A 417 -19.71 -15.78 4.73
N LEU A 418 -19.99 -15.32 3.52
CA LEU A 418 -21.22 -15.63 2.80
C LEU A 418 -21.24 -17.11 2.37
N ARG A 419 -22.42 -17.79 2.57
CA ARG A 419 -22.62 -19.21 2.29
C ARG A 419 -22.53 -19.56 0.80
N GLY A 420 -21.49 -19.46 0.16
CA GLY A 420 -21.25 -19.78 -1.25
C GLY A 420 -19.78 -19.64 -1.62
N GLN A 421 -18.99 -19.13 -0.70
CA GLN A 421 -17.54 -18.92 -0.88
C GLN A 421 -16.71 -19.86 0.04
N LEU A 422 -17.36 -20.80 0.70
CA LEU A 422 -16.74 -21.78 1.64
C LEU A 422 -16.39 -23.11 0.97
N GLN A 423 -16.30 -23.15 -0.38
CA GLN A 423 -15.83 -24.33 -1.12
C GLN A 423 -14.35 -24.23 -1.45
#